data_7424a9e3f22d552f19d9552df7a5583c
#
_entry.id   7424a9e3f22d552f19d9552df7a5583c
#
_cell.length_a   1.000
_cell.length_b   1.000
_cell.length_c   1.000
_cell.angle_alpha   90.00
_cell.angle_beta   90.00
_cell.angle_gamma   90.00
#
_symmetry.space_group_name_H-M   'P 1'
#
loop_
_entity.id
_entity.type
_entity.pdbx_description
1 polymer ?
#
loop_
_entity_poly.entity_id
_entity_poly.type
_entity_poly.pdbx_seq_one_letter_code
_entity_poly.pdbx_strand_id
1 'polypeptide(L)'
;MTDDVFLNEMERRAFRFFFDTAHPHTGLIPDRAKADGSRPGEIASIAAVGFGLTALVIGAERGWESPARCRTRAERVLRSLWRDVPHERGFFFHFVAMDTCARAWSCEASSIDTALAVLGALAAGRYFGGEVAELARAIEARVAWSWLVDEAGRIRHGWTPEHGMMPYTWDQYSEHLGMTWFAVHGATHPAPALTWNAWRRTPWVDYAGERFLQHPPLFVHQFPQAWMDWRGYADPVSGINFFANACAATRAHKQFCLDQRARFPGYEENVWGLTSSDGAAGYLDWGGPGVRPGEVDPRIDGTVVPCAAAGSLPFVPEDCLAVLRELHTRWGEKIYGPYGFADAFNPQTGWVGADVIGIDQGITLLMAENFRTGLIWRLMEPWRPQ
;
A
#
# COMPACT_ATOMS: atom_id res chain seq x y z
N MET A 1 -17.26 -13.30 -18.68
CA MET A 1 -16.98 -13.22 -17.21
C MET A 1 -17.52 -11.91 -16.70
N THR A 2 -18.37 -11.89 -15.67
CA THR A 2 -18.87 -10.66 -15.02
C THR A 2 -17.76 -9.95 -14.24
N ASP A 3 -17.96 -8.67 -13.90
CA ASP A 3 -16.95 -7.93 -13.12
C ASP A 3 -16.74 -8.52 -11.74
N ASP A 4 -17.80 -8.98 -11.08
CA ASP A 4 -17.70 -9.62 -9.77
C ASP A 4 -16.86 -10.91 -9.81
N VAL A 5 -17.05 -11.75 -10.84
CA VAL A 5 -16.25 -12.98 -11.03
C VAL A 5 -14.80 -12.64 -11.33
N PHE A 6 -14.54 -11.60 -12.14
CA PHE A 6 -13.18 -11.16 -12.46
C PHE A 6 -12.46 -10.61 -11.23
N LEU A 7 -13.10 -9.72 -10.48
CA LEU A 7 -12.52 -9.16 -9.26
C LEU A 7 -12.26 -10.25 -8.21
N ASN A 8 -13.20 -11.18 -8.03
CA ASN A 8 -13.01 -12.30 -7.10
C ASN A 8 -11.79 -13.17 -7.46
N GLU A 9 -11.56 -13.41 -8.75
CA GLU A 9 -10.38 -14.16 -9.19
C GLU A 9 -9.09 -13.35 -9.01
N MET A 10 -9.09 -12.06 -9.33
CA MET A 10 -7.95 -11.16 -9.13
C MET A 10 -7.57 -11.09 -7.66
N GLU A 11 -8.52 -10.82 -6.78
CA GLU A 11 -8.32 -10.80 -5.33
C GLU A 11 -7.81 -12.12 -4.79
N ARG A 12 -8.38 -13.24 -5.25
CA ARG A 12 -7.94 -14.58 -4.83
C ARG A 12 -6.49 -14.87 -5.21
N ARG A 13 -6.04 -14.42 -6.39
CA ARG A 13 -4.63 -14.56 -6.81
C ARG A 13 -3.72 -13.66 -5.98
N ALA A 14 -4.10 -12.41 -5.73
CA ALA A 14 -3.36 -11.53 -4.83
C ALA A 14 -3.28 -12.10 -3.40
N PHE A 15 -4.37 -12.68 -2.88
CA PHE A 15 -4.37 -13.40 -1.61
C PHE A 15 -3.36 -14.56 -1.60
N ARG A 16 -3.27 -15.32 -2.70
CA ARG A 16 -2.32 -16.45 -2.82
C ARG A 16 -0.87 -16.01 -2.68
N PHE A 17 -0.51 -14.82 -3.16
CA PHE A 17 0.83 -14.31 -2.88
C PHE A 17 1.12 -14.35 -1.38
N PHE A 18 0.27 -13.75 -0.56
CA PHE A 18 0.47 -13.70 0.90
C PHE A 18 0.38 -15.07 1.57
N PHE A 19 -0.50 -15.92 1.06
CA PHE A 19 -0.72 -17.22 1.68
C PHE A 19 0.35 -18.24 1.29
N ASP A 20 0.77 -18.27 0.05
CA ASP A 20 1.69 -19.30 -0.46
C ASP A 20 3.17 -18.95 -0.21
N THR A 21 3.53 -17.65 -0.17
CA THR A 21 4.92 -17.20 -0.03
C THR A 21 5.35 -16.93 1.42
N ALA A 22 4.39 -16.89 2.37
CA ALA A 22 4.70 -16.66 3.77
C ALA A 22 5.70 -17.71 4.30
N HIS A 23 6.73 -17.23 5.01
CA HIS A 23 7.76 -18.13 5.56
C HIS A 23 7.15 -19.15 6.53
N PRO A 24 7.49 -20.44 6.43
CA PRO A 24 6.79 -21.51 7.15
C PRO A 24 6.95 -21.43 8.69
N HIS A 25 8.04 -20.86 9.19
CA HIS A 25 8.32 -20.76 10.63
C HIS A 25 7.97 -19.39 11.20
N THR A 26 8.38 -18.29 10.55
CA THR A 26 8.13 -16.92 11.04
C THR A 26 6.79 -16.38 10.60
N GLY A 27 6.25 -16.85 9.48
CA GLY A 27 5.05 -16.29 8.84
C GLY A 27 5.28 -14.97 8.12
N LEU A 28 6.50 -14.45 8.12
CA LEU A 28 6.82 -13.18 7.43
C LEU A 28 6.55 -13.28 5.93
N ILE A 29 6.16 -12.16 5.35
CA ILE A 29 5.80 -12.03 3.94
C ILE A 29 6.98 -11.44 3.19
N PRO A 30 7.40 -12.03 2.07
CA PRO A 30 8.49 -11.48 1.28
C PRO A 30 8.11 -10.13 0.66
N ASP A 31 9.11 -9.26 0.47
CA ASP A 31 8.98 -8.04 -0.31
C ASP A 31 8.44 -8.35 -1.71
N ARG A 32 8.97 -9.37 -2.35
CA ARG A 32 8.61 -9.80 -3.70
C ARG A 32 8.72 -11.31 -3.91
N ALA A 33 8.09 -11.80 -4.95
CA ALA A 33 8.23 -13.18 -5.43
C ALA A 33 8.21 -13.18 -6.97
N LYS A 34 8.70 -14.26 -7.59
CA LYS A 34 8.60 -14.41 -9.04
C LYS A 34 7.14 -14.47 -9.48
N ALA A 35 6.80 -13.71 -10.52
CA ALA A 35 5.43 -13.60 -11.05
C ALA A 35 4.89 -14.94 -11.55
N ASP A 36 5.76 -15.88 -11.94
CA ASP A 36 5.41 -17.25 -12.35
C ASP A 36 5.19 -18.22 -11.17
N GLY A 37 5.41 -17.75 -9.93
CA GLY A 37 5.26 -18.55 -8.70
C GLY A 37 6.43 -19.49 -8.41
N SER A 38 7.51 -19.45 -9.19
CA SER A 38 8.63 -20.39 -9.06
C SER A 38 9.47 -20.19 -7.81
N ARG A 39 9.58 -18.95 -7.29
CA ARG A 39 10.43 -18.64 -6.14
C ARG A 39 9.89 -17.45 -5.33
N PRO A 40 9.69 -17.58 -4.02
CA PRO A 40 9.50 -16.46 -3.11
C PRO A 40 10.82 -15.72 -2.87
N GLY A 41 10.74 -14.46 -2.42
CA GLY A 41 11.89 -13.71 -1.92
C GLY A 41 12.39 -14.25 -0.57
N GLU A 42 13.57 -13.80 -0.16
CA GLU A 42 14.22 -14.17 1.10
C GLU A 42 14.18 -13.03 2.13
N ILE A 43 13.82 -11.83 1.67
CA ILE A 43 13.69 -10.62 2.49
C ILE A 43 12.22 -10.25 2.62
N ALA A 44 11.77 -10.06 3.85
CA ALA A 44 10.45 -9.59 4.17
C ALA A 44 10.41 -8.05 4.17
N SER A 45 9.33 -7.48 3.63
CA SER A 45 8.93 -6.09 3.86
C SER A 45 7.92 -6.04 5.00
N ILE A 46 8.17 -5.19 5.99
CA ILE A 46 7.26 -5.03 7.13
C ILE A 46 5.91 -4.45 6.70
N ALA A 47 5.88 -3.58 5.71
CA ALA A 47 4.63 -3.13 5.09
C ALA A 47 3.86 -4.31 4.46
N ALA A 48 4.53 -5.16 3.68
CA ALA A 48 3.91 -6.35 3.09
C ALA A 48 3.38 -7.32 4.16
N VAL A 49 4.02 -7.41 5.32
CA VAL A 49 3.50 -8.19 6.46
C VAL A 49 2.17 -7.63 6.95
N GLY A 50 2.01 -6.30 7.02
CA GLY A 50 0.74 -5.66 7.36
C GLY A 50 -0.38 -5.96 6.37
N PHE A 51 -0.08 -5.85 5.07
CA PHE A 51 -1.00 -6.27 4.01
C PHE A 51 -1.34 -7.75 4.11
N GLY A 52 -0.36 -8.61 4.39
CA GLY A 52 -0.53 -10.05 4.54
C GLY A 52 -1.44 -10.44 5.72
N LEU A 53 -1.32 -9.77 6.86
CA LEU A 53 -2.24 -9.95 7.99
C LEU A 53 -3.68 -9.63 7.60
N THR A 54 -3.89 -8.56 6.83
CA THR A 54 -5.21 -8.18 6.32
C THR A 54 -5.69 -9.15 5.22
N ALA A 55 -4.78 -9.64 4.38
CA ALA A 55 -5.09 -10.65 3.37
C ALA A 55 -5.64 -11.95 4.00
N LEU A 56 -5.12 -12.36 5.16
CA LEU A 56 -5.65 -13.51 5.89
C LEU A 56 -7.10 -13.29 6.35
N VAL A 57 -7.47 -12.06 6.71
CA VAL A 57 -8.86 -11.69 7.01
C VAL A 57 -9.75 -11.86 5.79
N ILE A 58 -9.33 -11.29 4.66
CA ILE A 58 -10.10 -11.35 3.41
C ILE A 58 -10.25 -12.80 2.94
N GLY A 59 -9.16 -13.57 2.96
CA GLY A 59 -9.17 -14.99 2.57
C GLY A 59 -10.11 -15.85 3.42
N ALA A 60 -10.18 -15.59 4.72
CA ALA A 60 -11.10 -16.26 5.63
C ALA A 60 -12.55 -15.85 5.37
N GLU A 61 -12.84 -14.55 5.21
CA GLU A 61 -14.18 -14.02 4.94
C GLU A 61 -14.73 -14.51 3.59
N ARG A 62 -13.88 -14.55 2.57
CA ARG A 62 -14.24 -15.03 1.23
C ARG A 62 -14.30 -16.55 1.11
N GLY A 63 -13.87 -17.29 2.15
CA GLY A 63 -13.83 -18.75 2.12
C GLY A 63 -12.79 -19.32 1.14
N TRP A 64 -11.78 -18.56 0.76
CA TRP A 64 -10.66 -19.07 -0.07
C TRP A 64 -9.74 -19.98 0.74
N GLU A 65 -9.71 -19.79 2.04
CA GLU A 65 -9.03 -20.63 3.00
C GLU A 65 -9.85 -20.74 4.29
N SER A 66 -9.63 -21.81 5.08
CA SER A 66 -10.37 -21.97 6.32
C SER A 66 -10.02 -20.88 7.34
N PRO A 67 -11.00 -20.32 8.07
CA PRO A 67 -10.76 -19.32 9.10
C PRO A 67 -9.77 -19.79 10.18
N ALA A 68 -9.76 -21.09 10.51
CA ALA A 68 -8.82 -21.66 11.48
C ALA A 68 -7.36 -21.60 10.98
N ARG A 69 -7.12 -21.92 9.71
CA ARG A 69 -5.78 -21.83 9.11
C ARG A 69 -5.32 -20.37 8.99
N CYS A 70 -6.19 -19.48 8.58
CA CYS A 70 -5.88 -18.05 8.52
C CYS A 70 -5.55 -17.51 9.91
N ARG A 71 -6.33 -17.83 10.94
CA ARG A 71 -6.05 -17.47 12.33
C ARG A 71 -4.68 -17.99 12.79
N THR A 72 -4.38 -19.28 12.61
CA THR A 72 -3.10 -19.87 13.00
C THR A 72 -1.91 -19.18 12.32
N ARG A 73 -2.07 -18.76 11.05
CA ARG A 73 -1.03 -18.00 10.36
C ARG A 73 -0.90 -16.58 10.92
N ALA A 74 -1.99 -15.90 11.21
CA ALA A 74 -1.97 -14.55 11.83
C ALA A 74 -1.30 -14.60 13.20
N GLU A 75 -1.61 -15.61 14.04
CA GLU A 75 -0.95 -15.82 15.33
C GLU A 75 0.56 -16.00 15.17
N ARG A 76 0.99 -16.79 14.18
CA ARG A 76 2.42 -17.01 13.89
C ARG A 76 3.13 -15.71 13.53
N VAL A 77 2.61 -14.95 12.56
CA VAL A 77 3.16 -13.66 12.15
C VAL A 77 3.28 -12.71 13.33
N LEU A 78 2.20 -12.58 14.12
CA LEU A 78 2.18 -11.65 15.26
C LEU A 78 3.13 -12.08 16.38
N ARG A 79 3.31 -13.39 16.62
CA ARG A 79 4.32 -13.89 17.58
C ARG A 79 5.73 -13.53 17.11
N SER A 80 6.04 -13.67 15.81
CA SER A 80 7.34 -13.26 15.27
C SER A 80 7.55 -11.74 15.36
N LEU A 81 6.56 -10.92 15.00
CA LEU A 81 6.62 -9.47 15.19
C LEU A 81 6.81 -9.06 16.66
N TRP A 82 6.22 -9.81 17.58
CA TRP A 82 6.33 -9.52 19.00
C TRP A 82 7.67 -9.92 19.61
N ARG A 83 8.24 -11.08 19.22
CA ARG A 83 9.38 -11.72 19.90
C ARG A 83 10.70 -11.62 19.13
N ASP A 84 10.64 -11.75 17.80
CA ASP A 84 11.81 -12.07 16.99
C ASP A 84 12.23 -10.91 16.06
N VAL A 85 11.26 -10.15 15.53
CA VAL A 85 11.54 -9.05 14.62
C VAL A 85 12.12 -7.86 15.39
N PRO A 86 13.33 -7.39 15.04
CA PRO A 86 13.98 -6.28 15.73
C PRO A 86 13.23 -4.97 15.50
N HIS A 87 13.28 -4.14 16.52
CA HIS A 87 12.63 -2.83 16.50
C HIS A 87 13.37 -1.84 17.42
N GLU A 88 13.20 -0.55 17.17
CA GLU A 88 13.60 0.48 18.10
C GLU A 88 12.36 1.22 18.60
N ARG A 89 12.10 1.21 19.91
CA ARG A 89 10.91 1.82 20.56
C ARG A 89 9.57 1.43 19.90
N GLY A 90 9.48 0.20 19.40
CA GLY A 90 8.29 -0.33 18.73
C GLY A 90 8.28 -0.13 17.22
N PHE A 91 9.16 0.72 16.66
CA PHE A 91 9.30 0.88 15.22
C PHE A 91 10.14 -0.25 14.64
N PHE A 92 9.57 -1.00 13.73
CA PHE A 92 10.24 -2.11 13.05
C PHE A 92 11.19 -1.59 11.97
N PHE A 93 12.28 -2.32 11.72
CA PHE A 93 13.10 -2.09 10.55
C PHE A 93 12.33 -2.46 9.28
N HIS A 94 12.45 -1.61 8.26
CA HIS A 94 11.73 -1.70 6.98
C HIS A 94 11.82 -3.10 6.36
N PHE A 95 13.05 -3.66 6.28
CA PHE A 95 13.33 -4.97 5.72
C PHE A 95 14.04 -5.87 6.72
N VAL A 96 13.62 -7.15 6.74
CA VAL A 96 14.23 -8.18 7.58
C VAL A 96 14.36 -9.50 6.79
N ALA A 97 15.36 -10.30 7.13
CA ALA A 97 15.49 -11.65 6.59
C ALA A 97 14.31 -12.52 7.07
N MET A 98 13.69 -13.27 6.17
CA MET A 98 12.48 -14.03 6.50
C MET A 98 12.72 -15.19 7.49
N ASP A 99 13.90 -15.80 7.48
CA ASP A 99 14.25 -16.94 8.30
C ASP A 99 14.73 -16.54 9.71
N THR A 100 15.62 -15.55 9.79
CA THR A 100 16.27 -15.12 11.03
C THR A 100 15.66 -13.90 11.68
N CYS A 101 14.75 -13.20 10.99
CA CYS A 101 14.22 -11.89 11.36
C CYS A 101 15.30 -10.78 11.46
N ALA A 102 16.53 -11.05 11.08
CA ALA A 102 17.61 -10.06 11.16
C ALA A 102 17.36 -8.87 10.21
N ARG A 103 17.71 -7.65 10.66
CA ARG A 103 17.67 -6.44 9.83
C ARG A 103 18.43 -6.64 8.52
N ALA A 104 17.81 -6.32 7.40
CA ALA A 104 18.42 -6.44 6.08
C ALA A 104 18.77 -5.06 5.51
N TRP A 105 19.77 -5.01 4.61
CA TRP A 105 20.19 -3.84 3.80
C TRP A 105 20.48 -2.56 4.57
N SER A 106 20.81 -2.67 5.87
CA SER A 106 21.02 -1.52 6.74
C SER A 106 19.88 -0.49 6.74
N CYS A 107 18.64 -0.97 6.51
CA CYS A 107 17.46 -0.12 6.44
C CYS A 107 17.15 0.56 7.80
N GLU A 108 16.31 1.56 7.78
CA GLU A 108 15.83 2.28 8.95
C GLU A 108 14.78 1.48 9.74
N ALA A 109 14.62 1.81 11.02
CA ALA A 109 13.39 1.58 11.76
C ALA A 109 12.37 2.62 11.25
N SER A 110 11.40 2.13 10.46
CA SER A 110 10.54 2.95 9.61
C SER A 110 9.24 3.34 10.30
N SER A 111 8.84 4.60 10.18
CA SER A 111 7.56 5.08 10.70
C SER A 111 6.39 4.55 9.86
N ILE A 112 6.49 4.62 8.53
CA ILE A 112 5.38 4.25 7.65
C ILE A 112 5.16 2.73 7.59
N ASP A 113 6.22 1.94 7.45
CA ASP A 113 6.12 0.48 7.39
C ASP A 113 5.58 -0.09 8.71
N THR A 114 6.02 0.48 9.84
CA THR A 114 5.47 0.13 11.16
C THR A 114 3.97 0.45 11.23
N ALA A 115 3.54 1.60 10.73
CA ALA A 115 2.11 1.94 10.70
C ALA A 115 1.29 0.93 9.90
N LEU A 116 1.75 0.56 8.71
CA LEU A 116 1.06 -0.42 7.86
C LEU A 116 1.01 -1.80 8.53
N ALA A 117 2.10 -2.23 9.18
CA ALA A 117 2.13 -3.47 9.94
C ALA A 117 1.14 -3.46 11.12
N VAL A 118 1.09 -2.36 11.88
CA VAL A 118 0.17 -2.18 13.02
C VAL A 118 -1.29 -2.16 12.55
N LEU A 119 -1.61 -1.43 11.48
CA LEU A 119 -2.97 -1.38 10.94
C LEU A 119 -3.44 -2.77 10.47
N GLY A 120 -2.56 -3.52 9.79
CA GLY A 120 -2.84 -4.90 9.42
C GLY A 120 -3.02 -5.83 10.62
N ALA A 121 -2.19 -5.68 11.65
CA ALA A 121 -2.32 -6.44 12.91
C ALA A 121 -3.66 -6.15 13.62
N LEU A 122 -4.06 -4.87 13.70
CA LEU A 122 -5.32 -4.47 14.31
C LEU A 122 -6.52 -4.99 13.53
N ALA A 123 -6.50 -4.95 12.18
CA ALA A 123 -7.53 -5.54 11.34
C ALA A 123 -7.68 -7.05 11.60
N ALA A 124 -6.57 -7.79 11.62
CA ALA A 124 -6.57 -9.21 11.95
C ALA A 124 -7.06 -9.47 13.39
N GLY A 125 -6.63 -8.66 14.35
CA GLY A 125 -7.06 -8.75 15.75
C GLY A 125 -8.57 -8.58 15.92
N ARG A 126 -9.15 -7.61 15.21
CA ARG A 126 -10.60 -7.38 15.25
C ARG A 126 -11.41 -8.50 14.62
N TYR A 127 -10.89 -9.12 13.58
CA TYR A 127 -11.59 -10.20 12.89
C TYR A 127 -11.47 -11.53 13.64
N PHE A 128 -10.27 -11.95 14.02
CA PHE A 128 -10.03 -13.27 14.61
C PHE A 128 -10.23 -13.33 16.13
N GLY A 129 -10.07 -12.20 16.83
CA GLY A 129 -10.17 -12.17 18.31
C GLY A 129 -9.07 -12.95 19.04
N GLY A 130 -9.29 -13.24 20.34
CA GLY A 130 -8.38 -14.07 21.17
C GLY A 130 -6.94 -13.61 21.14
N GLU A 131 -5.99 -14.56 21.03
CA GLU A 131 -4.56 -14.27 21.02
C GLU A 131 -4.13 -13.32 19.88
N VAL A 132 -4.79 -13.38 18.70
CA VAL A 132 -4.50 -12.46 17.61
C VAL A 132 -4.77 -11.02 18.04
N ALA A 133 -5.89 -10.77 18.72
CA ALA A 133 -6.24 -9.44 19.23
C ALA A 133 -5.31 -8.99 20.36
N GLU A 134 -4.89 -9.88 21.23
CA GLU A 134 -3.97 -9.58 22.34
C GLU A 134 -2.60 -9.17 21.81
N LEU A 135 -2.04 -9.96 20.90
CA LEU A 135 -0.75 -9.68 20.26
C LEU A 135 -0.80 -8.38 19.43
N ALA A 136 -1.87 -8.17 18.65
CA ALA A 136 -2.04 -6.96 17.86
C ALA A 136 -2.02 -5.69 18.73
N ARG A 137 -2.78 -5.70 19.84
CA ARG A 137 -2.78 -4.59 20.81
C ARG A 137 -1.42 -4.42 21.51
N ALA A 138 -0.74 -5.51 21.87
CA ALA A 138 0.57 -5.44 22.49
C ALA A 138 1.63 -4.85 21.54
N ILE A 139 1.60 -5.22 20.26
CA ILE A 139 2.49 -4.67 19.23
C ILE A 139 2.20 -3.17 19.04
N GLU A 140 0.94 -2.80 18.90
CA GLU A 140 0.50 -1.40 18.77
C GLU A 140 0.95 -0.56 19.98
N ALA A 141 0.67 -1.02 21.20
CA ALA A 141 0.99 -0.32 22.42
C ALA A 141 2.50 -0.18 22.68
N ARG A 142 3.34 -0.93 22.00
CA ARG A 142 4.80 -0.81 22.08
C ARG A 142 5.36 0.37 21.28
N VAL A 143 4.60 0.89 20.30
CA VAL A 143 5.08 1.95 19.40
C VAL A 143 5.02 3.30 20.10
N ALA A 144 6.18 3.90 20.34
CA ALA A 144 6.30 5.23 20.98
C ALA A 144 6.30 6.33 19.89
N TRP A 145 5.11 6.66 19.36
CA TRP A 145 4.97 7.60 18.23
C TRP A 145 5.63 8.95 18.46
N SER A 146 5.58 9.50 19.67
CA SER A 146 6.20 10.76 20.05
C SER A 146 7.73 10.77 19.88
N TRP A 147 8.38 9.59 19.88
CA TRP A 147 9.83 9.49 19.78
C TRP A 147 10.36 9.92 18.39
N LEU A 148 9.58 9.70 17.32
CA LEU A 148 9.97 10.13 15.96
C LEU A 148 9.48 11.55 15.62
N VAL A 149 8.79 12.25 16.53
CA VAL A 149 8.32 13.62 16.25
C VAL A 149 9.47 14.61 16.41
N ASP A 150 9.66 15.47 15.40
CA ASP A 150 10.65 16.54 15.42
C ASP A 150 10.16 17.76 16.22
N GLU A 151 11.02 18.76 16.38
CA GLU A 151 10.73 20.00 17.11
C GLU A 151 9.60 20.83 16.48
N ALA A 152 9.35 20.64 15.16
CA ALA A 152 8.24 21.27 14.45
C ALA A 152 6.92 20.46 14.53
N GLY A 153 6.93 19.33 15.24
CA GLY A 153 5.76 18.46 15.41
C GLY A 153 5.54 17.45 14.30
N ARG A 154 6.50 17.26 13.37
CA ARG A 154 6.38 16.36 12.22
C ARG A 154 6.99 15.00 12.53
N ILE A 155 6.40 13.92 12.03
CA ILE A 155 6.96 12.58 12.17
C ILE A 155 8.14 12.43 11.19
N ARG A 156 9.26 11.91 11.67
CA ARG A 156 10.42 11.56 10.84
C ARG A 156 10.15 10.27 10.09
N HIS A 157 10.84 10.08 8.95
CA HIS A 157 10.75 8.82 8.18
C HIS A 157 11.22 7.63 9.02
N GLY A 158 12.22 7.79 9.86
CA GLY A 158 12.70 6.72 10.72
C GLY A 158 13.99 7.04 11.48
N TRP A 159 14.63 5.97 11.93
CA TRP A 159 15.87 5.99 12.69
C TRP A 159 16.78 4.83 12.27
N THR A 160 18.09 5.05 12.32
CA THR A 160 19.08 4.00 12.10
C THR A 160 20.08 3.91 13.26
N PRO A 161 20.58 2.70 13.60
CA PRO A 161 21.61 2.55 14.64
C PRO A 161 22.90 3.32 14.31
N GLU A 162 23.22 3.47 13.03
CA GLU A 162 24.46 4.06 12.56
C GLU A 162 24.43 5.60 12.59
N HIS A 163 23.25 6.20 12.33
CA HIS A 163 23.14 7.64 12.10
C HIS A 163 22.10 8.34 12.98
N GLY A 164 21.37 7.58 13.81
CA GLY A 164 20.31 8.14 14.66
C GLY A 164 19.07 8.53 13.86
N MET A 165 18.43 9.64 14.23
CA MET A 165 17.22 10.15 13.58
C MET A 165 17.50 10.54 12.13
N MET A 166 16.66 10.05 11.21
CA MET A 166 16.72 10.48 9.81
C MET A 166 16.39 11.98 9.70
N PRO A 167 17.06 12.72 8.79
CA PRO A 167 16.80 14.14 8.64
C PRO A 167 15.47 14.46 7.95
N TYR A 168 14.90 13.48 7.26
CA TYR A 168 13.64 13.63 6.50
C TYR A 168 12.43 13.49 7.41
N THR A 169 11.41 14.30 7.15
CA THR A 169 10.13 14.29 7.87
C THR A 169 8.98 14.27 6.87
N TRP A 170 7.86 13.73 7.30
CA TRP A 170 6.60 13.80 6.56
C TRP A 170 6.03 15.22 6.67
N ASP A 171 6.48 16.13 5.81
CA ASP A 171 6.23 17.56 5.94
C ASP A 171 5.20 18.11 4.95
N GLN A 172 4.77 17.31 3.98
CA GLN A 172 3.73 17.64 3.01
C GLN A 172 2.91 16.40 2.66
N TYR A 173 1.81 16.60 1.91
CA TYR A 173 0.90 15.52 1.54
C TYR A 173 1.64 14.35 0.86
N SER A 174 1.46 13.14 1.40
CA SER A 174 1.89 11.88 0.80
C SER A 174 1.21 10.69 1.53
N GLU A 175 1.70 9.47 1.37
CA GLU A 175 1.15 8.24 1.95
C GLU A 175 1.09 8.23 3.49
N HIS A 176 1.80 9.12 4.16
CA HIS A 176 1.79 9.23 5.62
C HIS A 176 0.44 9.66 6.21
N LEU A 177 -0.51 10.10 5.39
CA LEU A 177 -1.81 10.62 5.86
C LEU A 177 -2.49 9.66 6.86
N GLY A 178 -2.61 8.37 6.51
CA GLY A 178 -3.21 7.36 7.38
C GLY A 178 -2.37 7.09 8.63
N MET A 179 -1.05 7.00 8.47
CA MET A 179 -0.11 6.85 9.60
C MET A 179 -0.24 8.01 10.58
N THR A 180 -0.19 9.26 10.08
CA THR A 180 -0.24 10.44 10.96
C THR A 180 -1.58 10.55 11.68
N TRP A 181 -2.69 10.26 10.98
CA TRP A 181 -3.99 10.18 11.64
C TRP A 181 -4.00 9.16 12.77
N PHE A 182 -3.57 7.93 12.49
CA PHE A 182 -3.53 6.86 13.48
C PHE A 182 -2.61 7.20 14.64
N ALA A 183 -1.41 7.71 14.38
CA ALA A 183 -0.43 8.06 15.39
C ALA A 183 -0.96 9.14 16.38
N VAL A 184 -1.81 10.06 15.92
CA VAL A 184 -2.37 11.14 16.75
C VAL A 184 -3.65 10.70 17.47
N HIS A 185 -4.55 9.97 16.78
CA HIS A 185 -5.93 9.77 17.26
C HIS A 185 -6.22 8.32 17.66
N GLY A 186 -5.45 7.35 17.19
CA GLY A 186 -5.76 5.93 17.33
C GLY A 186 -4.76 5.13 18.18
N ALA A 187 -3.59 5.68 18.44
CA ALA A 187 -2.50 4.98 19.12
C ALA A 187 -2.64 4.99 20.64
N THR A 188 -2.18 3.94 21.31
CA THR A 188 -2.10 3.84 22.77
C THR A 188 -1.09 4.85 23.36
N HIS A 189 0.05 5.04 22.67
CA HIS A 189 1.04 6.07 23.00
C HIS A 189 1.13 7.10 21.86
N PRO A 190 0.17 8.05 21.79
CA PRO A 190 -0.02 8.90 20.65
C PRO A 190 1.12 9.90 20.44
N ALA A 191 1.28 10.32 19.20
CA ALA A 191 2.01 11.53 18.88
C ALA A 191 1.26 12.77 19.44
N PRO A 192 1.95 13.89 19.67
CA PRO A 192 1.29 15.13 20.08
C PRO A 192 0.17 15.55 19.12
N ALA A 193 -0.95 16.06 19.65
CA ALA A 193 -2.10 16.46 18.80
C ALA A 193 -1.73 17.48 17.71
N LEU A 194 -0.74 18.34 17.97
CA LEU A 194 -0.23 19.31 16.99
C LEU A 194 0.38 18.65 15.73
N THR A 195 0.77 17.36 15.82
CA THR A 195 1.39 16.63 14.70
C THR A 195 0.46 16.55 13.48
N TRP A 196 -0.86 16.45 13.70
CA TRP A 196 -1.82 16.51 12.60
C TRP A 196 -1.73 17.84 11.82
N ASN A 197 -1.45 18.93 12.51
CA ASN A 197 -1.39 20.27 11.92
C ASN A 197 0.01 20.65 11.41
N ALA A 198 1.03 19.88 11.74
CA ALA A 198 2.43 20.23 11.48
C ALA A 198 2.88 20.03 10.03
N TRP A 199 2.19 19.20 9.25
CA TRP A 199 2.52 18.97 7.84
C TRP A 199 1.69 19.88 6.92
N ARG A 200 2.25 20.22 5.77
CA ARG A 200 1.65 21.15 4.80
C ARG A 200 0.66 20.42 3.87
N ARG A 201 -0.53 21.01 3.67
CA ARG A 201 -1.50 20.55 2.67
C ARG A 201 -1.12 21.09 1.29
N THR A 202 0.05 20.66 0.82
CA THR A 202 0.68 21.06 -0.45
C THR A 202 1.45 19.86 -1.02
N PRO A 203 1.84 19.91 -2.32
CA PRO A 203 1.49 20.91 -3.34
C PRO A 203 0.07 20.70 -3.89
N TRP A 204 -0.54 21.79 -4.35
CA TRP A 204 -1.75 21.76 -5.15
C TRP A 204 -1.40 21.71 -6.63
N VAL A 205 -2.12 20.88 -7.38
CA VAL A 205 -1.99 20.76 -8.83
C VAL A 205 -3.35 20.97 -9.49
N ASP A 206 -3.36 21.73 -10.56
CA ASP A 206 -4.50 21.86 -11.47
C ASP A 206 -4.14 21.12 -12.77
N TYR A 207 -4.83 20.03 -13.09
CA TYR A 207 -4.59 19.23 -14.29
C TYR A 207 -5.89 18.65 -14.83
N ALA A 208 -6.11 18.77 -16.13
CA ALA A 208 -7.27 18.23 -16.84
C ALA A 208 -8.63 18.63 -16.22
N GLY A 209 -8.74 19.85 -15.67
CA GLY A 209 -9.95 20.34 -15.01
C GLY A 209 -10.12 19.87 -13.55
N GLU A 210 -9.23 19.05 -13.05
CA GLU A 210 -9.18 18.61 -11.65
C GLU A 210 -8.22 19.50 -10.84
N ARG A 211 -8.56 19.73 -9.57
CA ARG A 211 -7.68 20.38 -8.59
C ARG A 211 -7.52 19.47 -7.36
N PHE A 212 -6.29 19.13 -7.03
CA PHE A 212 -5.98 18.14 -5.98
C PHE A 212 -4.61 18.38 -5.35
N LEU A 213 -4.43 17.84 -4.14
CA LEU A 213 -3.11 17.66 -3.54
C LEU A 213 -2.39 16.53 -4.27
N GLN A 214 -1.17 16.77 -4.69
CA GLN A 214 -0.39 15.82 -5.47
C GLN A 214 0.88 15.37 -4.77
N HIS A 215 1.17 14.09 -4.94
CA HIS A 215 2.50 13.50 -4.89
C HIS A 215 2.61 12.54 -6.09
N PRO A 216 3.72 12.52 -6.86
CA PRO A 216 3.74 11.87 -8.17
C PRO A 216 3.31 10.40 -8.23
N PRO A 217 3.80 9.47 -7.38
CA PRO A 217 3.30 8.09 -7.38
C PRO A 217 1.84 8.01 -6.93
N LEU A 218 1.01 7.27 -7.69
CA LEU A 218 -0.42 7.18 -7.39
C LEU A 218 -0.74 6.46 -6.07
N PHE A 219 0.15 5.57 -5.60
CA PHE A 219 -0.03 4.84 -4.35
C PHE A 219 -0.22 5.75 -3.14
N VAL A 220 0.33 6.97 -3.16
CA VAL A 220 0.21 7.91 -2.04
C VAL A 220 -1.24 8.34 -1.77
N HIS A 221 -2.11 8.23 -2.78
CA HIS A 221 -3.54 8.46 -2.62
C HIS A 221 -4.29 7.21 -2.17
N GLN A 222 -3.71 6.02 -2.34
CA GLN A 222 -4.33 4.72 -2.11
C GLN A 222 -4.03 4.18 -0.71
N PHE A 223 -2.76 4.13 -0.32
CA PHE A 223 -2.32 3.51 0.94
C PHE A 223 -3.01 4.09 2.18
N PRO A 224 -3.19 5.42 2.33
CA PRO A 224 -3.92 5.98 3.46
C PRO A 224 -5.36 5.48 3.58
N GLN A 225 -5.95 5.04 2.47
CA GLN A 225 -7.34 4.64 2.38
C GLN A 225 -7.54 3.12 2.44
N ALA A 226 -6.45 2.34 2.45
CA ALA A 226 -6.54 0.89 2.49
C ALA A 226 -7.23 0.37 3.76
N TRP A 227 -6.93 0.97 4.93
CA TRP A 227 -7.52 0.61 6.21
C TRP A 227 -8.52 1.62 6.75
N MET A 228 -8.49 2.88 6.29
CA MET A 228 -9.32 3.96 6.84
C MET A 228 -10.28 4.51 5.80
N ASP A 229 -11.55 4.59 6.16
CA ASP A 229 -12.60 5.20 5.33
C ASP A 229 -12.61 6.72 5.49
N TRP A 230 -12.06 7.43 4.52
CA TRP A 230 -12.01 8.90 4.50
C TRP A 230 -13.25 9.55 3.85
N ARG A 231 -14.22 8.76 3.40
CA ARG A 231 -15.46 9.28 2.84
C ARG A 231 -16.22 10.06 3.91
N GLY A 232 -16.58 11.27 3.66
CA GLY A 232 -17.30 12.11 4.62
C GLY A 232 -16.43 12.85 5.65
N TYR A 233 -15.10 12.59 5.69
CA TYR A 233 -14.18 13.40 6.49
C TYR A 233 -13.74 14.64 5.71
N ALA A 234 -13.80 15.80 6.37
CA ALA A 234 -13.20 17.04 5.88
C ALA A 234 -12.09 17.48 6.84
N ASP A 235 -10.87 17.63 6.33
CA ASP A 235 -9.73 18.03 7.14
C ASP A 235 -9.98 19.41 7.80
N PRO A 236 -9.94 19.52 9.12
CA PRO A 236 -10.24 20.78 9.80
C PRO A 236 -9.21 21.88 9.50
N VAL A 237 -8.04 21.54 8.99
CA VAL A 237 -6.98 22.51 8.64
C VAL A 237 -7.22 23.14 7.28
N SER A 238 -7.67 22.35 6.31
CA SER A 238 -7.75 22.76 4.91
C SER A 238 -9.15 22.66 4.29
N GLY A 239 -10.08 22.01 4.93
CA GLY A 239 -11.40 21.68 4.39
C GLY A 239 -11.40 20.56 3.33
N ILE A 240 -10.25 19.94 3.06
CA ILE A 240 -10.12 18.90 2.04
C ILE A 240 -10.83 17.62 2.48
N ASN A 241 -11.60 17.04 1.58
CA ASN A 241 -11.99 15.65 1.66
C ASN A 241 -10.94 14.79 0.93
N PHE A 242 -10.16 13.99 1.66
CA PHE A 242 -9.06 13.23 1.07
C PHE A 242 -9.52 12.09 0.15
N PHE A 243 -10.73 11.58 0.33
CA PHE A 243 -11.29 10.62 -0.62
C PHE A 243 -11.62 11.29 -1.96
N ALA A 244 -12.27 12.45 -1.93
CA ALA A 244 -12.54 13.24 -3.13
C ALA A 244 -11.23 13.69 -3.82
N ASN A 245 -10.20 14.02 -3.02
CA ASN A 245 -8.87 14.33 -3.53
C ASN A 245 -8.26 13.14 -4.30
N ALA A 246 -8.37 11.92 -3.77
CA ALA A 246 -7.89 10.71 -4.45
C ALA A 246 -8.65 10.43 -5.76
N CYS A 247 -9.97 10.68 -5.78
CA CYS A 247 -10.77 10.58 -7.00
C CYS A 247 -10.28 11.59 -8.07
N ALA A 248 -10.08 12.85 -7.70
CA ALA A 248 -9.59 13.88 -8.62
C ALA A 248 -8.17 13.56 -9.13
N ALA A 249 -7.27 13.15 -8.22
CA ALA A 249 -5.91 12.75 -8.58
C ALA A 249 -5.89 11.57 -9.56
N THR A 250 -6.75 10.56 -9.36
CA THR A 250 -6.82 9.38 -10.24
C THR A 250 -7.35 9.74 -11.62
N ARG A 251 -8.38 10.59 -11.73
CA ARG A 251 -8.87 11.08 -13.05
C ARG A 251 -7.80 11.89 -13.78
N ALA A 252 -7.14 12.81 -13.07
CA ALA A 252 -6.03 13.59 -13.62
C ALA A 252 -4.87 12.69 -14.07
N HIS A 253 -4.57 11.62 -13.33
CA HIS A 253 -3.52 10.66 -13.66
C HIS A 253 -3.86 9.87 -14.93
N LYS A 254 -5.10 9.40 -15.09
CA LYS A 254 -5.57 8.81 -16.36
C LYS A 254 -5.31 9.75 -17.51
N GLN A 255 -5.81 10.99 -17.44
CA GLN A 255 -5.63 11.97 -18.50
C GLN A 255 -4.15 12.27 -18.76
N PHE A 256 -3.32 12.34 -17.72
CA PHE A 256 -1.88 12.52 -17.89
C PHE A 256 -1.26 11.39 -18.73
N CYS A 257 -1.56 10.12 -18.47
CA CYS A 257 -1.10 9.03 -19.31
C CYS A 257 -1.56 9.18 -20.75
N LEU A 258 -2.84 9.55 -20.96
CA LEU A 258 -3.38 9.76 -22.31
C LEU A 258 -2.70 10.91 -23.05
N ASP A 259 -2.31 11.97 -22.38
CA ASP A 259 -1.59 13.11 -22.96
C ASP A 259 -0.15 12.71 -23.38
N GLN A 260 0.41 11.66 -22.81
CA GLN A 260 1.71 11.12 -23.20
C GLN A 260 1.65 10.17 -24.41
N ARG A 261 0.48 9.91 -25.01
CA ARG A 261 0.32 8.95 -26.13
C ARG A 261 1.17 9.26 -27.37
N ALA A 262 1.43 10.53 -27.64
CA ALA A 262 2.30 10.92 -28.76
C ALA A 262 3.73 10.39 -28.57
N ARG A 263 4.20 10.29 -27.32
CA ARG A 263 5.51 9.79 -26.94
C ARG A 263 5.47 8.28 -26.66
N PHE A 264 4.38 7.82 -26.06
CA PHE A 264 4.18 6.42 -25.65
C PHE A 264 2.85 5.89 -26.19
N PRO A 265 2.80 5.39 -27.43
CA PRO A 265 1.57 4.90 -28.07
C PRO A 265 0.89 3.73 -27.36
N GLY A 266 1.59 3.09 -26.42
CA GLY A 266 1.02 2.05 -25.55
C GLY A 266 0.00 2.54 -24.55
N TYR A 267 -0.03 3.85 -24.22
CA TYR A 267 -1.09 4.42 -23.39
C TYR A 267 -2.34 4.64 -24.25
N GLU A 268 -3.45 4.06 -23.78
CA GLU A 268 -4.74 4.08 -24.46
C GLU A 268 -5.84 4.37 -23.42
N GLU A 269 -7.09 4.57 -23.87
CA GLU A 269 -8.24 4.87 -22.99
C GLU A 269 -8.35 3.89 -21.81
N ASN A 270 -8.08 2.60 -22.04
CA ASN A 270 -8.13 1.54 -21.07
C ASN A 270 -6.74 0.90 -20.80
N VAL A 271 -5.65 1.61 -21.09
CA VAL A 271 -4.27 1.16 -20.83
C VAL A 271 -3.49 2.33 -20.26
N TRP A 272 -3.52 2.45 -18.93
CA TRP A 272 -2.87 3.53 -18.20
C TRP A 272 -2.58 3.10 -16.76
N GLY A 273 -1.80 3.88 -16.07
CA GLY A 273 -1.51 3.76 -14.64
C GLY A 273 -0.01 3.68 -14.38
N LEU A 274 0.46 4.65 -13.58
CA LEU A 274 1.83 4.72 -13.10
C LEU A 274 1.82 4.88 -11.59
N THR A 275 2.67 4.10 -10.94
CA THR A 275 3.00 4.24 -9.51
C THR A 275 4.40 3.69 -9.30
N SER A 276 4.90 3.67 -8.08
CA SER A 276 6.19 3.03 -7.79
C SER A 276 6.16 1.57 -8.20
N SER A 277 7.13 1.12 -8.97
CA SER A 277 7.20 -0.24 -9.51
C SER A 277 8.58 -0.57 -10.07
N ASP A 278 8.79 -1.84 -10.43
CA ASP A 278 9.91 -2.21 -11.29
C ASP A 278 9.76 -1.57 -12.69
N GLY A 279 10.87 -1.22 -13.28
CA GLY A 279 11.02 -0.86 -14.68
C GLY A 279 12.12 -1.69 -15.31
N ALA A 280 12.31 -1.59 -16.61
CA ALA A 280 13.37 -2.29 -17.31
C ALA A 280 14.79 -1.95 -16.80
N ALA A 281 14.96 -0.78 -16.18
CA ALA A 281 16.20 -0.28 -15.59
C ALA A 281 16.29 -0.43 -14.06
N GLY A 282 15.31 -1.01 -13.41
CA GLY A 282 15.21 -1.16 -11.95
C GLY A 282 13.97 -0.51 -11.37
N TYR A 283 13.85 -0.52 -10.04
CA TYR A 283 12.70 0.04 -9.32
C TYR A 283 12.71 1.58 -9.37
N LEU A 284 11.55 2.18 -9.66
CA LEU A 284 11.37 3.63 -9.83
C LEU A 284 10.07 4.12 -9.16
N ASP A 285 10.18 5.30 -8.53
CA ASP A 285 9.01 6.09 -8.12
C ASP A 285 8.62 7.02 -9.25
N TRP A 286 7.66 6.64 -10.03
CA TRP A 286 7.21 7.42 -11.18
C TRP A 286 5.70 7.60 -11.23
N GLY A 287 5.25 8.59 -11.96
CA GLY A 287 3.83 8.77 -12.22
C GLY A 287 3.36 10.20 -12.27
N GLY A 288 2.13 10.34 -12.66
CA GLY A 288 1.26 11.46 -12.56
C GLY A 288 1.68 12.80 -13.15
N PRO A 289 0.76 13.76 -13.13
CA PRO A 289 1.09 15.15 -13.47
C PRO A 289 2.16 15.70 -12.52
N GLY A 290 3.15 16.38 -13.06
CA GLY A 290 4.12 17.13 -12.27
C GLY A 290 3.47 18.29 -11.52
N VAL A 291 4.16 18.80 -10.50
CA VAL A 291 3.68 19.94 -9.70
C VAL A 291 3.67 21.22 -10.54
N ARG A 292 4.57 21.34 -11.50
CA ARG A 292 4.63 22.48 -12.42
C ARG A 292 3.87 22.15 -13.71
N PRO A 293 3.13 23.11 -14.27
CA PRO A 293 2.48 22.91 -15.57
C PRO A 293 3.46 22.44 -16.65
N GLY A 294 3.12 21.34 -17.34
CA GLY A 294 3.96 20.75 -18.37
C GLY A 294 5.17 19.95 -17.89
N GLU A 295 5.37 19.84 -16.58
CA GLU A 295 6.41 18.98 -16.01
C GLU A 295 6.04 17.50 -16.19
N VAL A 296 6.95 16.74 -16.78
CA VAL A 296 6.84 15.30 -16.97
C VAL A 296 8.13 14.67 -16.47
N ASP A 297 8.02 13.63 -15.63
CA ASP A 297 9.19 12.88 -15.18
C ASP A 297 9.91 12.29 -16.41
N PRO A 298 11.18 12.65 -16.65
CA PRO A 298 11.92 12.19 -17.83
C PRO A 298 12.17 10.67 -17.83
N ARG A 299 12.00 10.00 -16.69
CA ARG A 299 12.17 8.55 -16.55
C ARG A 299 10.97 7.76 -17.06
N ILE A 300 9.80 8.39 -17.28
CA ILE A 300 8.62 7.73 -17.86
C ILE A 300 8.97 7.19 -19.24
N ASP A 301 8.73 5.90 -19.44
CA ASP A 301 9.12 5.12 -20.62
C ASP A 301 7.97 4.39 -21.32
N GLY A 302 6.73 4.64 -20.89
CA GLY A 302 5.54 3.95 -21.40
C GLY A 302 5.17 2.69 -20.63
N THR A 303 5.84 2.41 -19.50
CA THR A 303 5.46 1.33 -18.58
C THR A 303 4.05 1.56 -18.01
N VAL A 304 3.33 0.46 -17.81
CA VAL A 304 2.00 0.40 -17.17
C VAL A 304 2.08 -0.48 -15.95
N VAL A 305 1.51 0.00 -14.85
CA VAL A 305 1.54 -0.64 -13.54
C VAL A 305 0.12 -1.03 -13.12
N PRO A 306 -0.27 -2.31 -13.16
CA PRO A 306 -1.65 -2.75 -12.93
C PRO A 306 -2.20 -2.36 -11.55
N CYS A 307 -1.38 -2.37 -10.49
CA CYS A 307 -1.82 -2.01 -9.15
C CYS A 307 -2.24 -0.53 -9.03
N ALA A 308 -1.76 0.36 -9.92
CA ALA A 308 -2.22 1.75 -9.99
C ALA A 308 -3.72 1.85 -10.25
N ALA A 309 -4.27 1.03 -11.15
CA ALA A 309 -5.70 0.95 -11.39
C ALA A 309 -6.43 0.14 -10.29
N ALA A 310 -5.88 -1.01 -9.88
CA ALA A 310 -6.50 -1.86 -8.88
C ALA A 310 -6.65 -1.16 -7.51
N GLY A 311 -5.61 -0.47 -7.06
CA GLY A 311 -5.64 0.33 -5.83
C GLY A 311 -6.55 1.55 -5.89
N SER A 312 -6.95 1.97 -7.10
CA SER A 312 -7.87 3.09 -7.32
C SER A 312 -9.32 2.69 -7.56
N LEU A 313 -9.67 1.40 -7.48
CA LEU A 313 -11.03 0.89 -7.70
C LEU A 313 -12.12 1.65 -6.93
N PRO A 314 -11.97 2.00 -5.64
CA PRO A 314 -13.01 2.75 -4.94
C PRO A 314 -13.17 4.21 -5.40
N PHE A 315 -12.17 4.78 -6.08
CA PHE A 315 -12.14 6.19 -6.46
C PHE A 315 -12.81 6.45 -7.80
N VAL A 316 -12.48 5.65 -8.81
CA VAL A 316 -13.01 5.75 -10.18
C VAL A 316 -13.28 4.34 -10.75
N PRO A 317 -14.29 3.65 -10.24
CA PRO A 317 -14.47 2.22 -10.47
C PRO A 317 -14.63 1.83 -11.94
N GLU A 318 -15.37 2.62 -12.73
CA GLU A 318 -15.62 2.31 -14.14
C GLU A 318 -14.32 2.32 -14.95
N ASP A 319 -13.51 3.36 -14.78
CA ASP A 319 -12.22 3.49 -15.47
C ASP A 319 -11.25 2.40 -15.05
N CYS A 320 -11.17 2.12 -13.74
CA CYS A 320 -10.26 1.10 -13.21
C CYS A 320 -10.65 -0.31 -13.67
N LEU A 321 -11.93 -0.65 -13.64
CA LEU A 321 -12.44 -1.93 -14.15
C LEU A 321 -12.13 -2.10 -15.64
N ALA A 322 -12.36 -1.05 -16.44
CA ALA A 322 -12.06 -1.08 -17.86
C ALA A 322 -10.57 -1.38 -18.13
N VAL A 323 -9.67 -0.73 -17.39
CA VAL A 323 -8.22 -0.99 -17.48
C VAL A 323 -7.91 -2.43 -17.12
N LEU A 324 -8.30 -2.90 -15.94
CA LEU A 324 -7.94 -4.22 -15.45
C LEU A 324 -8.44 -5.32 -16.36
N ARG A 325 -9.63 -5.16 -16.93
CA ARG A 325 -10.17 -6.12 -17.91
C ARG A 325 -9.43 -6.08 -19.24
N GLU A 326 -9.09 -4.88 -19.72
CA GLU A 326 -8.32 -4.73 -20.96
C GLU A 326 -6.92 -5.35 -20.81
N LEU A 327 -6.22 -5.06 -19.71
CA LEU A 327 -4.93 -5.67 -19.42
C LEU A 327 -5.01 -7.20 -19.36
N HIS A 328 -6.02 -7.73 -18.69
CA HIS A 328 -6.22 -9.17 -18.60
C HIS A 328 -6.54 -9.80 -19.98
N THR A 329 -7.35 -9.13 -20.79
CA THR A 329 -7.79 -9.66 -22.10
C THR A 329 -6.66 -9.64 -23.12
N ARG A 330 -5.89 -8.53 -23.20
CA ARG A 330 -4.85 -8.36 -24.23
C ARG A 330 -3.51 -8.99 -23.87
N TRP A 331 -3.14 -8.96 -22.61
CA TRP A 331 -1.81 -9.39 -22.16
C TRP A 331 -1.84 -10.45 -21.05
N GLY A 332 -3.02 -10.93 -20.64
CA GLY A 332 -3.17 -11.85 -19.51
C GLY A 332 -2.25 -13.07 -19.56
N GLU A 333 -2.04 -13.65 -20.74
CA GLU A 333 -1.09 -14.78 -20.91
C GLU A 333 0.36 -14.43 -20.53
N LYS A 334 0.73 -13.14 -20.56
CA LYS A 334 2.10 -12.69 -20.28
C LYS A 334 2.25 -12.06 -18.89
N ILE A 335 1.22 -11.33 -18.44
CA ILE A 335 1.31 -10.49 -17.23
C ILE A 335 0.42 -10.96 -16.09
N TYR A 336 -0.34 -12.04 -16.24
CA TYR A 336 -1.31 -12.50 -15.24
C TYR A 336 -1.03 -13.94 -14.81
N GLY A 337 -0.23 -14.06 -13.75
CA GLY A 337 0.29 -15.34 -13.23
C GLY A 337 -0.48 -15.88 -12.02
N PRO A 338 0.12 -16.81 -11.27
CA PRO A 338 -0.47 -17.42 -10.08
C PRO A 338 -0.87 -16.42 -8.98
N TYR A 339 -0.17 -15.29 -8.90
CA TYR A 339 -0.40 -14.24 -7.91
C TYR A 339 -1.15 -13.01 -8.45
N GLY A 340 -1.75 -13.11 -9.64
CA GLY A 340 -2.40 -12.01 -10.32
C GLY A 340 -1.48 -11.31 -11.32
N PHE A 341 -1.64 -9.99 -11.47
CA PHE A 341 -0.82 -9.23 -12.40
C PHE A 341 0.65 -9.18 -11.93
N ALA A 342 1.59 -9.29 -12.89
CA ALA A 342 2.98 -8.90 -12.68
C ALA A 342 3.05 -7.44 -12.24
N ASP A 343 4.13 -7.07 -11.58
CA ASP A 343 4.30 -5.74 -11.01
C ASP A 343 4.10 -4.64 -12.05
N ALA A 344 4.80 -4.72 -13.16
CA ALA A 344 4.69 -3.78 -14.25
C ALA A 344 4.98 -4.43 -15.61
N PHE A 345 4.56 -3.77 -16.70
CA PHE A 345 4.91 -4.17 -18.05
C PHE A 345 4.94 -2.96 -18.99
N ASN A 346 5.63 -3.08 -20.10
CA ASN A 346 5.65 -2.03 -21.11
C ASN A 346 5.04 -2.58 -22.42
N PRO A 347 3.83 -2.13 -22.79
CA PRO A 347 3.13 -2.63 -23.99
C PRO A 347 3.83 -2.30 -25.28
N GLN A 348 4.69 -1.27 -25.31
CA GLN A 348 5.40 -0.82 -26.49
C GLN A 348 6.68 -1.66 -26.76
N THR A 349 7.42 -1.97 -25.69
CA THR A 349 8.68 -2.72 -25.80
C THR A 349 8.47 -4.23 -25.66
N GLY A 350 7.35 -4.64 -25.06
CA GLY A 350 7.07 -6.03 -24.70
C GLY A 350 7.77 -6.50 -23.42
N TRP A 351 8.43 -5.59 -22.68
CA TRP A 351 9.02 -5.91 -21.39
C TRP A 351 7.92 -6.24 -20.36
N VAL A 352 8.18 -7.22 -19.51
CA VAL A 352 7.31 -7.60 -18.38
C VAL A 352 8.18 -7.77 -17.15
N GLY A 353 7.75 -7.22 -16.01
CA GLY A 353 8.39 -7.41 -14.73
C GLY A 353 8.42 -8.90 -14.35
N ALA A 354 9.58 -9.37 -13.92
CA ALA A 354 9.77 -10.76 -13.52
C ALA A 354 9.15 -11.10 -12.16
N ASP A 355 8.80 -10.08 -11.39
CA ASP A 355 8.36 -10.20 -10.01
C ASP A 355 6.92 -9.68 -9.84
N VAL A 356 6.31 -10.05 -8.73
CA VAL A 356 5.19 -9.39 -8.07
C VAL A 356 5.70 -8.81 -6.76
N ILE A 357 5.26 -7.62 -6.38
CA ILE A 357 5.69 -6.92 -5.16
C ILE A 357 4.57 -7.01 -4.11
N GLY A 358 4.95 -7.28 -2.87
CA GLY A 358 4.00 -7.55 -1.79
C GLY A 358 3.05 -6.39 -1.50
N ILE A 359 3.56 -5.15 -1.47
CA ILE A 359 2.70 -3.98 -1.23
C ILE A 359 1.73 -3.73 -2.39
N ASP A 360 2.11 -4.05 -3.63
CA ASP A 360 1.26 -3.88 -4.81
C ASP A 360 0.15 -4.94 -4.89
N GLN A 361 0.47 -6.18 -4.51
CA GLN A 361 -0.55 -7.20 -4.30
C GLN A 361 -1.47 -6.85 -3.13
N GLY A 362 -0.90 -6.23 -2.10
CA GLY A 362 -1.64 -5.77 -0.92
C GLY A 362 -2.65 -4.69 -1.24
N ILE A 363 -2.23 -3.61 -1.89
CA ILE A 363 -3.14 -2.52 -2.25
C ILE A 363 -4.19 -2.98 -3.25
N THR A 364 -3.83 -3.86 -4.20
CA THR A 364 -4.77 -4.49 -5.13
C THR A 364 -5.87 -5.23 -4.38
N LEU A 365 -5.50 -6.09 -3.44
CA LEU A 365 -6.44 -6.92 -2.68
C LEU A 365 -7.34 -6.07 -1.78
N LEU A 366 -6.75 -5.18 -0.97
CA LEU A 366 -7.50 -4.42 0.03
C LEU A 366 -8.47 -3.43 -0.61
N MET A 367 -8.06 -2.73 -1.67
CA MET A 367 -8.91 -1.75 -2.32
C MET A 367 -10.01 -2.40 -3.18
N ALA A 368 -9.73 -3.54 -3.80
CA ALA A 368 -10.77 -4.32 -4.46
C ALA A 368 -11.82 -4.83 -3.47
N GLU A 369 -11.40 -5.36 -2.31
CA GLU A 369 -12.31 -5.79 -1.24
C GLU A 369 -13.12 -4.62 -0.66
N ASN A 370 -12.47 -3.48 -0.42
CA ASN A 370 -13.16 -2.28 0.04
C ASN A 370 -14.17 -1.75 -0.98
N PHE A 371 -13.85 -1.79 -2.27
CA PHE A 371 -14.80 -1.45 -3.33
C PHE A 371 -16.00 -2.39 -3.34
N ARG A 372 -15.77 -3.70 -3.24
CA ARG A 372 -16.82 -4.71 -3.33
C ARG A 372 -17.71 -4.77 -2.09
N THR A 373 -17.13 -4.65 -0.90
CA THR A 373 -17.88 -4.89 0.35
C THR A 373 -17.64 -3.86 1.45
N GLY A 374 -16.52 -3.14 1.40
CA GLY A 374 -16.10 -2.27 2.51
C GLY A 374 -15.70 -3.04 3.77
N LEU A 375 -15.30 -4.31 3.66
CA LEU A 375 -14.97 -5.17 4.81
C LEU A 375 -13.92 -4.54 5.72
N ILE A 376 -12.81 -4.11 5.14
CA ILE A 376 -11.69 -3.59 5.94
C ILE A 376 -12.08 -2.26 6.57
N TRP A 377 -12.75 -1.37 5.85
CA TRP A 377 -13.25 -0.11 6.41
C TRP A 377 -14.21 -0.32 7.58
N ARG A 378 -15.10 -1.35 7.52
CA ARG A 378 -15.97 -1.68 8.66
C ARG A 378 -15.20 -2.24 9.85
N LEU A 379 -14.20 -3.08 9.61
CA LEU A 379 -13.35 -3.60 10.69
C LEU A 379 -12.55 -2.49 11.38
N MET A 380 -12.12 -1.50 10.61
CA MET A 380 -11.30 -0.40 11.09
C MET A 380 -12.10 0.85 11.50
N GLU A 381 -13.43 0.74 11.60
CA GLU A 381 -14.33 1.82 11.99
C GLU A 381 -13.89 2.59 13.27
N PRO A 382 -13.36 1.95 14.35
CA PRO A 382 -12.90 2.69 15.52
C PRO A 382 -11.76 3.69 15.27
N TRP A 383 -11.03 3.54 14.17
CA TRP A 383 -9.94 4.46 13.77
C TRP A 383 -10.32 5.34 12.58
N ARG A 384 -11.58 5.29 12.16
CA ARG A 384 -12.09 6.09 11.06
C ARG A 384 -11.96 7.59 11.37
N PRO A 385 -11.52 8.41 10.42
CA PRO A 385 -11.58 9.87 10.54
C PRO A 385 -13.02 10.38 10.67
N GLN A 386 -13.22 11.29 11.66
CA GLN A 386 -14.53 11.85 12.01
C GLN A 386 -14.51 13.37 11.95
#